data_f80e052311d2533f1bbecee446f38df1
#
_entry.id   f80e052311d2533f1bbecee446f38df1
#
_cell.length_a   1.000
_cell.length_b   1.000
_cell.length_c   1.000
_cell.angle_alpha   90.00
_cell.angle_beta   90.00
_cell.angle_gamma   90.00
#
_symmetry.space_group_name_H-M   'P 1'
#
loop_
_entity.id
_entity.type
_entity.pdbx_description
1 polymer ?
#
loop_
_entity_poly.entity_id
_entity_poly.type
_entity_poly.pdbx_seq_one_letter_code
_entity_poly.pdbx_strand_id
1 'polypeptide(L)'
;NLFLLLFNIFFIIFLIIKSFFLLKRKKIDIMISTGGYMSLPLCVASKILNIKIILYEPNMVLGRANRYLALFAKKILISNPNIKKISKKYQNKVKQVGPIINKNIINSSKDESIFDNEYFTILILGGSQGAEVFGEIIPTVIKMIENKGYKININQQCTDNQKKNISDFYKKNKIKNNVFEFDKDIYKLILSSNLALTRCG
;
A
#
# COMPACT_ATOMS: atom_id res chain seq x y z
N ASN A 1 -7.54 -0.49 31.18
CA ASN A 1 -8.59 -1.45 31.58
C ASN A 1 -8.01 -2.85 31.51
N LEU A 2 -7.70 -3.44 32.69
CA LEU A 2 -7.03 -4.75 32.80
C LEU A 2 -7.82 -5.86 32.07
N PHE A 3 -9.16 -5.80 32.13
CA PHE A 3 -10.04 -6.74 31.47
C PHE A 3 -9.87 -6.75 29.93
N LEU A 4 -9.79 -5.57 29.31
CA LEU A 4 -9.52 -5.45 27.88
C LEU A 4 -8.14 -6.00 27.51
N LEU A 5 -7.15 -5.81 28.35
CA LEU A 5 -5.80 -6.35 28.11
C LEU A 5 -5.82 -7.88 28.13
N LEU A 6 -6.45 -8.47 29.15
CA LEU A 6 -6.58 -9.92 29.28
C LEU A 6 -7.36 -10.53 28.13
N PHE A 7 -8.46 -9.89 27.72
CA PHE A 7 -9.25 -10.31 26.56
C PHE A 7 -8.42 -10.30 25.27
N ASN A 8 -7.64 -9.24 25.03
CA ASN A 8 -6.77 -9.14 23.84
C ASN A 8 -5.67 -10.22 23.84
N ILE A 9 -5.09 -10.52 25.01
CA ILE A 9 -4.08 -11.59 25.14
C ILE A 9 -4.71 -12.94 24.80
N PHE A 10 -5.88 -13.25 25.37
CA PHE A 10 -6.60 -14.49 25.10
C PHE A 10 -6.94 -14.63 23.61
N PHE A 11 -7.40 -13.54 22.99
CA PHE A 11 -7.70 -13.51 21.56
C PHE A 11 -6.46 -13.75 20.69
N ILE A 12 -5.31 -13.18 21.04
CA ILE A 12 -4.04 -13.43 20.34
C ILE A 12 -3.64 -14.89 20.45
N ILE A 13 -3.73 -15.50 21.64
CA ILE A 13 -3.43 -16.92 21.84
C ILE A 13 -4.36 -17.79 20.98
N PHE A 14 -5.64 -17.53 20.97
CA PHE A 14 -6.60 -18.20 20.09
C PHE A 14 -6.20 -18.11 18.61
N LEU A 15 -5.79 -16.92 18.15
CA LEU A 15 -5.34 -16.73 16.77
C LEU A 15 -4.03 -17.49 16.47
N ILE A 16 -3.12 -17.61 17.44
CA ILE A 16 -1.89 -18.42 17.29
C ILE A 16 -2.25 -19.90 17.11
N ILE A 17 -3.15 -20.42 17.93
CA ILE A 17 -3.60 -21.82 17.83
C ILE A 17 -4.28 -22.07 16.47
N LYS A 18 -5.17 -21.19 16.06
CA LYS A 18 -5.84 -21.28 14.74
C LYS A 18 -4.82 -21.22 13.59
N SER A 19 -3.83 -20.33 13.68
CA SER A 19 -2.74 -20.22 12.71
C SER A 19 -1.89 -21.48 12.65
N PHE A 20 -1.60 -22.09 13.80
CA PHE A 20 -0.84 -23.34 13.90
C PHE A 20 -1.51 -24.47 13.13
N PHE A 21 -2.80 -24.72 13.37
CA PHE A 21 -3.54 -25.75 12.64
C PHE A 21 -3.67 -25.44 11.15
N LEU A 22 -3.86 -24.17 10.78
CA LEU A 22 -3.93 -23.75 9.38
C LEU A 22 -2.61 -24.05 8.66
N LEU A 23 -1.48 -23.61 9.20
CA LEU A 23 -0.15 -23.79 8.61
C LEU A 23 0.22 -25.27 8.50
N LYS A 24 -0.06 -26.05 9.55
CA LYS A 24 0.17 -27.50 9.56
C LYS A 24 -0.65 -28.22 8.51
N ARG A 25 -1.97 -27.91 8.38
CA ARG A 25 -2.88 -28.51 7.40
C ARG A 25 -2.46 -28.16 5.96
N LYS A 26 -1.99 -26.93 5.73
CA LYS A 26 -1.58 -26.45 4.41
C LYS A 26 -0.15 -26.85 4.03
N LYS A 27 0.60 -27.53 4.93
CA LYS A 27 1.99 -27.96 4.71
C LYS A 27 2.89 -26.84 4.20
N ILE A 28 2.88 -25.70 4.93
CA ILE A 28 3.63 -24.51 4.53
C ILE A 28 5.10 -24.69 4.90
N ASP A 29 6.01 -24.47 3.95
CA ASP A 29 7.46 -24.58 4.15
C ASP A 29 8.13 -23.23 4.45
N ILE A 30 7.57 -22.15 3.89
CA ILE A 30 8.11 -20.79 4.02
C ILE A 30 6.97 -19.82 4.26
N MET A 31 7.14 -18.96 5.28
CA MET A 31 6.26 -17.83 5.57
C MET A 31 6.94 -16.53 5.17
N ILE A 32 6.29 -15.75 4.32
CA ILE A 32 6.71 -14.38 4.00
C ILE A 32 5.73 -13.41 4.66
N SER A 33 6.25 -12.44 5.40
CA SER A 33 5.45 -11.42 6.08
C SER A 33 5.93 -10.01 5.71
N THR A 34 4.98 -9.14 5.40
CA THR A 34 5.21 -7.70 5.20
C THR A 34 5.01 -6.89 6.49
N GLY A 35 4.77 -7.57 7.61
CA GLY A 35 4.47 -6.93 8.89
C GLY A 35 2.97 -6.72 9.12
N GLY A 36 2.64 -5.79 10.01
CA GLY A 36 1.27 -5.57 10.48
C GLY A 36 0.90 -6.49 11.65
N TYR A 37 -0.15 -6.13 12.38
CA TYR A 37 -0.57 -6.88 13.58
C TYR A 37 -1.06 -8.29 13.26
N MET A 38 -1.66 -8.49 12.11
CA MET A 38 -2.16 -9.78 11.65
C MET A 38 -1.05 -10.81 11.39
N SER A 39 0.18 -10.37 11.15
CA SER A 39 1.30 -11.27 10.91
C SER A 39 1.84 -11.91 12.19
N LEU A 40 1.61 -11.31 13.37
CA LEU A 40 2.13 -11.78 14.63
C LEU A 40 1.71 -13.23 14.97
N PRO A 41 0.41 -13.59 15.00
CA PRO A 41 -0.02 -14.96 15.29
C PRO A 41 0.55 -15.98 14.29
N LEU A 42 0.59 -15.64 13.01
CA LEU A 42 1.11 -16.50 11.95
C LEU A 42 2.63 -16.72 12.10
N CYS A 43 3.40 -15.67 12.40
CA CYS A 43 4.84 -15.81 12.62
C CYS A 43 5.18 -16.60 13.88
N VAL A 44 4.42 -16.44 14.98
CA VAL A 44 4.61 -17.23 16.20
C VAL A 44 4.31 -18.70 15.92
N ALA A 45 3.18 -19.00 15.28
CA ALA A 45 2.82 -20.37 14.89
C ALA A 45 3.86 -20.97 13.91
N SER A 46 4.36 -20.19 12.95
CA SER A 46 5.44 -20.61 12.05
C SER A 46 6.71 -20.97 12.81
N LYS A 47 7.07 -20.19 13.84
CA LYS A 47 8.23 -20.48 14.67
C LYS A 47 8.06 -21.80 15.44
N ILE A 48 6.87 -22.06 16.00
CA ILE A 48 6.55 -23.31 16.72
C ILE A 48 6.67 -24.52 15.75
N LEU A 49 6.22 -24.36 14.50
CA LEU A 49 6.28 -25.40 13.47
C LEU A 49 7.64 -25.50 12.75
N ASN A 50 8.65 -24.73 13.15
CA ASN A 50 9.96 -24.64 12.48
C ASN A 50 9.89 -24.22 10.99
N ILE A 51 8.82 -23.54 10.61
CA ILE A 51 8.67 -22.95 9.27
C ILE A 51 9.62 -21.77 9.13
N LYS A 52 10.32 -21.66 8.00
CA LYS A 52 11.24 -20.56 7.72
C LYS A 52 10.47 -19.25 7.54
N ILE A 53 10.80 -18.23 8.36
CA ILE A 53 10.17 -16.92 8.29
C ILE A 53 11.08 -15.94 7.54
N ILE A 54 10.54 -15.27 6.53
CA ILE A 54 11.17 -14.18 5.79
C ILE A 54 10.33 -12.94 6.00
N LEU A 55 10.93 -11.85 6.48
CA LEU A 55 10.27 -10.56 6.56
C LEU A 55 10.60 -9.74 5.33
N TYR A 56 9.63 -9.00 4.80
CA TYR A 56 9.84 -7.98 3.79
C TYR A 56 9.38 -6.62 4.32
N GLU A 57 10.27 -5.62 4.24
CA GLU A 57 9.96 -4.25 4.63
C GLU A 57 10.03 -3.33 3.42
N PRO A 58 8.90 -2.82 2.95
CA PRO A 58 8.85 -1.88 1.82
C PRO A 58 9.27 -0.46 2.19
N ASN A 59 9.16 -0.09 3.47
CA ASN A 59 9.35 1.27 3.96
C ASN A 59 10.81 1.55 4.32
N MET A 60 11.15 2.85 4.43
CA MET A 60 12.47 3.31 4.90
C MET A 60 12.68 3.12 6.41
N VAL A 61 11.65 2.78 7.15
CA VAL A 61 11.70 2.55 8.60
C VAL A 61 11.11 1.18 8.90
N LEU A 62 11.88 0.33 9.59
CA LEU A 62 11.38 -1.00 9.99
C LEU A 62 10.13 -0.87 10.87
N GLY A 63 9.01 -1.39 10.37
CA GLY A 63 7.71 -1.32 11.03
C GLY A 63 7.72 -1.95 12.42
N ARG A 64 6.80 -1.52 13.30
CA ARG A 64 6.74 -2.01 14.70
C ARG A 64 6.64 -3.53 14.78
N ALA A 65 5.74 -4.14 14.02
CA ALA A 65 5.59 -5.59 13.98
C ALA A 65 6.87 -6.27 13.50
N ASN A 66 7.46 -5.82 12.40
CA ASN A 66 8.69 -6.38 11.84
C ASN A 66 9.88 -6.28 12.81
N ARG A 67 9.94 -5.25 13.67
CA ARG A 67 10.98 -5.14 14.72
C ARG A 67 10.91 -6.28 15.73
N TYR A 68 9.72 -6.66 16.18
CA TYR A 68 9.53 -7.79 17.08
C TYR A 68 9.74 -9.12 16.36
N LEU A 69 9.22 -9.25 15.15
CA LEU A 69 9.31 -10.47 14.35
C LEU A 69 10.71 -10.74 13.81
N ALA A 70 11.60 -9.75 13.77
CA ALA A 70 13.01 -9.90 13.36
C ALA A 70 13.77 -10.96 14.21
N LEU A 71 13.34 -11.18 15.45
CA LEU A 71 13.87 -12.24 16.30
C LEU A 71 13.68 -13.63 15.65
N PHE A 72 12.51 -13.89 15.09
CA PHE A 72 12.13 -15.18 14.51
C PHE A 72 12.55 -15.31 13.04
N ALA A 73 12.83 -14.20 12.36
CA ALA A 73 13.14 -14.20 10.96
C ALA A 73 14.48 -14.87 10.62
N LYS A 74 14.49 -15.68 9.57
CA LYS A 74 15.72 -16.20 8.96
C LYS A 74 16.38 -15.14 8.07
N LYS A 75 15.58 -14.36 7.34
CA LYS A 75 16.03 -13.22 6.52
C LYS A 75 15.07 -12.05 6.64
N ILE A 76 15.61 -10.85 6.48
CA ILE A 76 14.88 -9.59 6.44
C ILE A 76 15.20 -8.96 5.08
N LEU A 77 14.25 -9.02 4.16
CA LEU A 77 14.35 -8.42 2.85
C LEU A 77 13.91 -6.96 2.95
N ILE A 78 14.68 -6.05 2.40
CA ILE A 78 14.41 -4.61 2.46
C ILE A 78 14.32 -4.01 1.06
N SER A 79 13.42 -3.05 0.90
CA SER A 79 13.28 -2.28 -0.33
C SER A 79 14.39 -1.22 -0.44
N ASN A 80 14.63 -0.48 0.65
CA ASN A 80 15.55 0.64 0.67
C ASN A 80 16.83 0.32 1.47
N PRO A 81 18.04 0.56 0.90
CA PRO A 81 19.30 0.29 1.59
C PRO A 81 19.50 1.13 2.86
N ASN A 82 18.90 2.33 2.91
CA ASN A 82 19.01 3.26 4.03
C ASN A 82 17.93 3.03 5.11
N ILE A 83 17.48 1.79 5.26
CA ILE A 83 16.44 1.47 6.25
C ILE A 83 16.88 1.83 7.67
N LYS A 84 15.97 2.47 8.42
CA LYS A 84 16.18 2.88 9.80
C LYS A 84 15.55 1.89 10.78
N LYS A 85 16.00 1.95 12.04
CA LYS A 85 15.47 1.16 13.19
C LYS A 85 15.67 -0.37 13.10
N ILE A 86 16.65 -0.84 12.32
CA ILE A 86 17.12 -2.22 12.42
C ILE A 86 18.19 -2.31 13.52
N SER A 87 18.00 -3.22 14.47
CA SER A 87 19.00 -3.49 15.50
C SER A 87 20.27 -4.11 14.90
N LYS A 88 21.44 -3.69 15.37
CA LYS A 88 22.75 -4.22 14.94
C LYS A 88 22.82 -5.76 14.94
N LYS A 89 22.18 -6.41 15.91
CA LYS A 89 22.15 -7.88 16.03
C LYS A 89 21.44 -8.62 14.88
N TYR A 90 20.64 -7.89 14.05
CA TYR A 90 19.93 -8.49 12.92
C TYR A 90 20.50 -8.08 11.56
N GLN A 91 21.57 -7.30 11.52
CA GLN A 91 22.21 -6.83 10.29
C GLN A 91 22.61 -7.97 9.36
N ASN A 92 23.11 -9.07 9.91
CA ASN A 92 23.51 -10.28 9.17
C ASN A 92 22.33 -11.00 8.49
N LYS A 93 21.09 -10.73 8.90
CA LYS A 93 19.87 -11.27 8.28
C LYS A 93 19.32 -10.38 7.17
N VAL A 94 19.81 -9.14 7.05
CA VAL A 94 19.30 -8.14 6.11
C VAL A 94 19.83 -8.40 4.71
N LYS A 95 18.93 -8.35 3.72
CA LYS A 95 19.27 -8.40 2.31
C LYS A 95 18.41 -7.39 1.55
N GLN A 96 19.05 -6.50 0.80
CA GLN A 96 18.36 -5.59 -0.11
C GLN A 96 17.86 -6.37 -1.35
N VAL A 97 16.60 -6.17 -1.69
CA VAL A 97 15.96 -6.76 -2.87
C VAL A 97 15.23 -5.72 -3.73
N GLY A 98 15.14 -4.46 -3.26
CA GLY A 98 14.38 -3.42 -3.92
C GLY A 98 12.87 -3.52 -3.69
N PRO A 99 12.08 -2.62 -4.30
CA PRO A 99 10.63 -2.65 -4.25
C PRO A 99 10.07 -3.83 -5.06
N ILE A 100 9.03 -4.48 -4.52
CA ILE A 100 8.27 -5.50 -5.25
C ILE A 100 7.24 -4.76 -6.11
N ILE A 101 7.46 -4.75 -7.40
CA ILE A 101 6.63 -4.05 -8.37
C ILE A 101 5.87 -5.06 -9.23
N ASN A 102 4.63 -4.72 -9.61
CA ASN A 102 3.86 -5.55 -10.54
C ASN A 102 4.56 -5.62 -11.90
N LYS A 103 4.69 -6.84 -12.46
CA LYS A 103 5.32 -7.07 -13.77
C LYS A 103 4.67 -6.26 -14.89
N ASN A 104 3.36 -6.03 -14.82
CA ASN A 104 2.66 -5.23 -15.83
C ASN A 104 3.17 -3.77 -15.87
N ILE A 105 3.54 -3.19 -14.72
CA ILE A 105 4.13 -1.85 -14.65
C ILE A 105 5.52 -1.85 -15.32
N ILE A 106 6.33 -2.88 -15.06
CA ILE A 106 7.68 -2.98 -15.61
C ILE A 106 7.63 -3.19 -17.14
N ASN A 107 6.69 -3.99 -17.62
CA ASN A 107 6.59 -4.31 -19.05
C ASN A 107 6.00 -3.13 -19.85
N SER A 108 5.01 -2.43 -19.29
CA SER A 108 4.35 -1.30 -19.96
C SER A 108 5.18 -0.01 -19.94
N SER A 109 6.19 0.12 -19.08
CA SER A 109 7.13 1.25 -19.15
C SER A 109 8.02 1.26 -20.40
N LYS A 110 7.95 0.22 -21.22
CA LYS A 110 8.63 0.12 -22.51
C LYS A 110 7.78 0.61 -23.67
N ASP A 111 6.48 0.72 -23.50
CA ASP A 111 5.58 1.27 -24.48
C ASP A 111 5.61 2.81 -24.37
N GLU A 112 5.62 3.51 -25.51
CA GLU A 112 5.58 4.97 -25.54
C GLU A 112 4.37 5.46 -24.73
N SER A 113 4.58 6.43 -23.86
CA SER A 113 3.54 7.03 -23.03
C SER A 113 2.45 7.62 -23.95
N ILE A 114 1.24 7.09 -23.84
CA ILE A 114 0.06 7.58 -24.58
C ILE A 114 -0.44 8.82 -23.83
N PHE A 115 0.19 9.97 -24.05
CA PHE A 115 -0.31 11.25 -23.54
C PHE A 115 -1.42 11.78 -24.46
N ASP A 116 -2.48 12.27 -23.85
CA ASP A 116 -3.47 13.05 -24.53
C ASP A 116 -2.85 14.45 -24.83
N ASN A 117 -2.64 14.77 -26.08
CA ASN A 117 -2.03 16.06 -26.48
C ASN A 117 -2.98 17.24 -26.26
N GLU A 118 -4.28 17.02 -26.06
CA GLU A 118 -5.27 18.07 -25.87
C GLU A 118 -5.44 18.43 -24.37
N TYR A 119 -5.28 17.46 -23.47
CA TYR A 119 -5.52 17.64 -22.04
C TYR A 119 -4.29 17.31 -21.24
N PHE A 120 -3.99 18.14 -20.24
CA PHE A 120 -3.01 17.79 -19.21
C PHE A 120 -3.66 16.83 -18.21
N THR A 121 -3.25 15.57 -18.23
CA THR A 121 -3.85 14.51 -17.41
C THR A 121 -3.17 14.42 -16.06
N ILE A 122 -3.96 14.56 -14.99
CA ILE A 122 -3.51 14.46 -13.59
C ILE A 122 -4.11 13.22 -12.94
N LEU A 123 -3.26 12.38 -12.36
CA LEU A 123 -3.66 11.23 -11.54
C LEU A 123 -3.54 11.57 -10.06
N ILE A 124 -4.59 11.32 -9.29
CA ILE A 124 -4.62 11.55 -7.85
C ILE A 124 -4.86 10.25 -7.11
N LEU A 125 -3.90 9.86 -6.27
CA LEU A 125 -3.92 8.63 -5.49
C LEU A 125 -3.73 8.94 -4.01
N GLY A 126 -4.82 8.93 -3.25
CA GLY A 126 -4.83 9.17 -1.81
C GLY A 126 -4.49 7.95 -0.96
N GLY A 127 -4.56 6.74 -1.53
CA GLY A 127 -4.58 5.50 -0.77
C GLY A 127 -5.84 5.40 0.11
N SER A 128 -5.93 4.32 0.91
CA SER A 128 -7.13 4.04 1.73
C SER A 128 -7.46 5.10 2.78
N GLN A 129 -6.46 5.84 3.28
CA GLN A 129 -6.66 6.85 4.34
C GLN A 129 -6.54 8.30 3.85
N GLY A 130 -5.99 8.52 2.66
CA GLY A 130 -5.77 9.87 2.14
C GLY A 130 -6.75 10.26 1.04
N ALA A 131 -7.51 9.31 0.52
CA ALA A 131 -8.50 9.57 -0.52
C ALA A 131 -9.57 10.55 -0.06
N GLU A 132 -9.97 10.53 1.19
CA GLU A 132 -10.98 11.41 1.76
C GLU A 132 -10.56 12.89 1.73
N VAL A 133 -9.37 13.20 2.24
CA VAL A 133 -8.83 14.57 2.23
C VAL A 133 -8.63 15.08 0.81
N PHE A 134 -8.16 14.24 -0.11
CA PHE A 134 -8.03 14.64 -1.51
C PHE A 134 -9.39 14.86 -2.17
N GLY A 135 -10.41 14.09 -1.78
CA GLY A 135 -11.79 14.27 -2.24
C GLY A 135 -12.38 15.61 -1.85
N GLU A 136 -11.99 16.18 -0.72
CA GLU A 136 -12.47 17.49 -0.25
C GLU A 136 -11.74 18.66 -0.92
N ILE A 137 -10.42 18.57 -1.08
CA ILE A 137 -9.58 19.70 -1.47
C ILE A 137 -9.42 19.78 -2.99
N ILE A 138 -9.14 18.67 -3.65
CA ILE A 138 -8.71 18.65 -5.05
C ILE A 138 -9.76 19.18 -6.04
N PRO A 139 -11.06 18.87 -5.92
CA PRO A 139 -12.04 19.37 -6.88
C PRO A 139 -12.04 20.91 -7.01
N THR A 140 -11.92 21.60 -5.89
CA THR A 140 -11.84 23.07 -5.86
C THR A 140 -10.56 23.58 -6.52
N VAL A 141 -9.42 22.94 -6.24
CA VAL A 141 -8.14 23.31 -6.84
C VAL A 141 -8.16 23.13 -8.38
N ILE A 142 -8.68 22.01 -8.85
CA ILE A 142 -8.78 21.74 -10.30
C ILE A 142 -9.67 22.77 -11.00
N LYS A 143 -10.80 23.14 -10.38
CA LYS A 143 -11.65 24.21 -10.90
C LYS A 143 -10.91 25.53 -11.01
N MET A 144 -10.10 25.90 -10.02
CA MET A 144 -9.29 27.12 -10.06
C MET A 144 -8.26 27.10 -11.20
N ILE A 145 -7.68 25.94 -11.50
CA ILE A 145 -6.71 25.78 -12.60
C ILE A 145 -7.43 25.90 -13.95
N GLU A 146 -8.58 25.27 -14.10
CA GLU A 146 -9.37 25.35 -15.32
C GLU A 146 -9.86 26.77 -15.62
N ASN A 147 -10.25 27.51 -14.57
CA ASN A 147 -10.63 28.92 -14.71
C ASN A 147 -9.47 29.81 -15.22
N LYS A 148 -8.21 29.33 -15.14
CA LYS A 148 -7.05 30.00 -15.77
C LYS A 148 -6.81 29.59 -17.22
N GLY A 149 -7.70 28.78 -17.80
CA GLY A 149 -7.65 28.39 -19.23
C GLY A 149 -6.88 27.08 -19.51
N TYR A 150 -6.45 26.34 -18.48
CA TYR A 150 -5.78 25.05 -18.67
C TYR A 150 -6.81 23.94 -18.90
N LYS A 151 -6.67 23.18 -19.99
CA LYS A 151 -7.49 21.98 -20.24
C LYS A 151 -6.96 20.80 -19.43
N ILE A 152 -7.72 20.35 -18.44
CA ILE A 152 -7.32 19.27 -17.52
C ILE A 152 -8.24 18.06 -17.70
N ASN A 153 -7.62 16.87 -17.71
CA ASN A 153 -8.29 15.60 -17.52
C ASN A 153 -7.86 15.02 -16.16
N ILE A 154 -8.82 14.67 -15.30
CA ILE A 154 -8.55 14.24 -13.94
C ILE A 154 -8.91 12.78 -13.73
N ASN A 155 -7.94 11.97 -13.28
CA ASN A 155 -8.18 10.63 -12.75
C ASN A 155 -8.04 10.69 -11.23
N GLN A 156 -9.14 10.61 -10.49
CA GLN A 156 -9.11 10.80 -9.04
C GLN A 156 -9.62 9.59 -8.28
N GLN A 157 -8.75 9.05 -7.41
CA GLN A 157 -9.17 8.09 -6.41
C GLN A 157 -9.90 8.81 -5.27
N CYS A 158 -11.04 8.25 -4.84
CA CYS A 158 -11.81 8.73 -3.69
C CYS A 158 -12.43 7.56 -2.92
N THR A 159 -13.06 7.85 -1.79
CA THR A 159 -13.88 6.89 -1.05
C THR A 159 -15.25 6.74 -1.72
N ASP A 160 -15.94 5.61 -1.52
CA ASP A 160 -17.23 5.33 -2.17
C ASP A 160 -18.29 6.39 -1.85
N ASN A 161 -18.34 6.84 -0.60
CA ASN A 161 -19.26 7.89 -0.14
C ASN A 161 -19.03 9.27 -0.80
N GLN A 162 -17.83 9.56 -1.28
CA GLN A 162 -17.49 10.82 -1.95
C GLN A 162 -17.65 10.78 -3.48
N LYS A 163 -17.63 9.57 -4.06
CA LYS A 163 -17.56 9.35 -5.52
C LYS A 163 -18.61 10.14 -6.29
N LYS A 164 -19.88 10.06 -5.86
CA LYS A 164 -20.99 10.77 -6.51
C LYS A 164 -20.78 12.27 -6.47
N ASN A 165 -20.52 12.83 -5.31
CA ASN A 165 -20.37 14.27 -5.09
C ASN A 165 -19.23 14.86 -5.93
N ILE A 166 -18.08 14.17 -5.96
CA ILE A 166 -16.89 14.59 -6.72
C ILE A 166 -17.18 14.51 -8.23
N SER A 167 -17.78 13.41 -8.70
CA SER A 167 -18.14 13.25 -10.11
C SER A 167 -19.15 14.33 -10.58
N ASP A 168 -20.18 14.61 -9.77
CA ASP A 168 -21.17 15.63 -10.08
C ASP A 168 -20.57 17.04 -10.09
N PHE A 169 -19.63 17.32 -9.17
CA PHE A 169 -18.88 18.57 -9.15
C PHE A 169 -18.08 18.78 -10.44
N TYR A 170 -17.32 17.76 -10.89
CA TYR A 170 -16.54 17.86 -12.12
C TYR A 170 -17.42 18.01 -13.35
N LYS A 171 -18.51 17.23 -13.45
CA LYS A 171 -19.49 17.34 -14.55
C LYS A 171 -20.14 18.72 -14.62
N LYS A 172 -20.58 19.26 -13.48
CA LYS A 172 -21.18 20.61 -13.39
C LYS A 172 -20.22 21.69 -13.88
N ASN A 173 -18.92 21.52 -13.66
CA ASN A 173 -17.88 22.47 -14.08
C ASN A 173 -17.28 22.10 -15.45
N LYS A 174 -17.84 21.12 -16.19
CA LYS A 174 -17.39 20.66 -17.51
C LYS A 174 -15.93 20.12 -17.53
N ILE A 175 -15.44 19.65 -16.40
CA ILE A 175 -14.09 19.10 -16.24
C ILE A 175 -14.10 17.64 -16.66
N LYS A 176 -13.21 17.27 -17.60
CA LYS A 176 -13.03 15.87 -18.02
C LYS A 176 -12.51 15.06 -16.83
N ASN A 177 -13.21 13.98 -16.46
CA ASN A 177 -12.87 13.26 -15.23
C ASN A 177 -13.17 11.77 -15.30
N ASN A 178 -12.39 11.01 -14.49
CA ASN A 178 -12.64 9.62 -14.11
C ASN A 178 -12.46 9.52 -12.60
N VAL A 179 -13.55 9.33 -11.86
CA VAL A 179 -13.55 9.22 -10.40
C VAL A 179 -13.77 7.76 -10.00
N PHE A 180 -12.85 7.18 -9.25
CA PHE A 180 -12.87 5.76 -8.90
C PHE A 180 -12.46 5.52 -7.44
N GLU A 181 -12.94 4.42 -6.86
CA GLU A 181 -12.50 3.93 -5.55
C GLU A 181 -11.28 3.02 -5.70
N PHE A 182 -11.38 2.06 -6.60
CA PHE A 182 -10.34 1.07 -6.89
C PHE A 182 -10.26 0.82 -8.40
N ASP A 183 -9.06 0.72 -8.93
CA ASP A 183 -8.80 0.33 -10.32
C ASP A 183 -7.77 -0.80 -10.35
N LYS A 184 -8.13 -1.90 -11.03
CA LYS A 184 -7.24 -3.05 -11.20
C LYS A 184 -6.09 -2.75 -12.15
N ASP A 185 -6.31 -1.85 -13.09
CA ASP A 185 -5.38 -1.46 -14.14
C ASP A 185 -4.76 -0.08 -13.87
N ILE A 186 -4.60 0.26 -12.60
CA ILE A 186 -4.05 1.56 -12.16
C ILE A 186 -2.75 1.94 -12.90
N TYR A 187 -1.98 0.96 -13.34
CA TYR A 187 -0.76 1.20 -14.11
C TYR A 187 -1.03 1.91 -15.45
N LYS A 188 -2.17 1.67 -16.09
CA LYS A 188 -2.56 2.36 -17.32
C LYS A 188 -2.79 3.85 -17.06
N LEU A 189 -3.44 4.16 -15.92
CA LEU A 189 -3.65 5.54 -15.50
C LEU A 189 -2.33 6.24 -15.17
N ILE A 190 -1.38 5.52 -14.53
CA ILE A 190 -0.04 6.06 -14.25
C ILE A 190 0.69 6.41 -15.56
N LEU A 191 0.67 5.51 -16.55
CA LEU A 191 1.38 5.70 -17.82
C LEU A 191 0.77 6.77 -18.70
N SER A 192 -0.55 6.98 -18.62
CA SER A 192 -1.28 7.99 -19.41
C SER A 192 -1.38 9.36 -18.72
N SER A 193 -0.76 9.54 -17.56
CA SER A 193 -0.83 10.78 -16.79
C SER A 193 0.46 11.59 -16.88
N ASN A 194 0.31 12.90 -17.12
CA ASN A 194 1.44 13.84 -17.14
C ASN A 194 1.97 14.13 -15.73
N LEU A 195 1.08 14.08 -14.74
CA LEU A 195 1.40 14.33 -13.33
C LEU A 195 0.66 13.35 -12.42
N ALA A 196 1.35 12.82 -11.43
CA ALA A 196 0.74 12.04 -10.37
C ALA A 196 0.89 12.74 -9.01
N LEU A 197 -0.23 13.00 -8.34
CA LEU A 197 -0.29 13.50 -6.97
C LEU A 197 -0.60 12.32 -6.03
N THR A 198 0.35 11.98 -5.17
CA THR A 198 0.21 10.84 -4.27
C THR A 198 0.59 11.21 -2.83
N ARG A 199 0.06 10.47 -1.86
CA ARG A 199 0.58 10.54 -0.50
C ARG A 199 1.91 9.79 -0.40
N CYS A 200 2.83 10.37 0.37
CA CYS A 200 3.97 9.61 0.89
C CYS A 200 3.49 8.65 1.97
N GLY A 201 3.78 7.37 1.81
CA GLY A 201 3.51 6.35 2.81
C GLY A 201 4.47 6.40 4.00
#